data_551b5b52f48bd8a0b8c5d03476268897
#
_entry.id   551b5b52f48bd8a0b8c5d03476268897
#
_cell.length_a   1.000
_cell.length_b   1.000
_cell.length_c   1.000
_cell.angle_alpha   90.00
_cell.angle_beta   90.00
_cell.angle_gamma   90.00
#
_symmetry.space_group_name_H-M   'P 1'
#
loop_
_entity.id
_entity.type
_entity.pdbx_description
1 polymer ?
#
loop_
_entity_poly.entity_id
_entity_poly.type
_entity_poly.pdbx_seq_one_letter_code
_entity_poly.pdbx_strand_id
1 'polypeptide(L)'
;MDLKSDSKDPECACPTDSRIARHFDAKVAERLAKCQDPGLIAVSQRLRDALLPLDPTGRTVLELGCGRGGLLLQLVQAGAARATGVDLSPASIDAARDRFEQAQLPERALLSVDDAARVPLEPHDWVILDRIICCYPDVEGLLANTLPAARQIYAFTVPTSRGWRGVVARLDSRLEHTWNSLRGRPCPGYVHDLDLIEERLAVAGFRLRHRDRQRLWHIAIYERSPSQP
;
A
#
# COMPACT_ATOMS: atom_id res chain seq x y z
N MET A 1 43.69 20.69 25.65
CA MET A 1 42.78 21.47 24.81
C MET A 1 41.95 20.46 24.02
N ASP A 2 40.94 19.91 24.72
CA ASP A 2 40.15 18.75 24.27
C ASP A 2 38.98 19.23 23.43
N LEU A 3 39.00 18.88 22.15
CA LEU A 3 37.88 19.05 21.27
C LEU A 3 36.92 17.84 21.44
N LYS A 4 35.89 18.02 22.26
CA LYS A 4 34.76 17.12 22.29
C LYS A 4 34.01 17.22 20.96
N SER A 5 34.08 16.15 20.20
CA SER A 5 33.18 15.93 19.04
C SER A 5 31.81 15.61 19.57
N ASP A 6 30.87 16.56 19.47
CA ASP A 6 29.44 16.29 19.60
C ASP A 6 28.97 15.50 18.38
N SER A 7 28.97 14.19 18.50
CA SER A 7 28.21 13.31 17.60
C SER A 7 26.74 13.44 18.00
N LYS A 8 25.99 14.30 17.28
CA LYS A 8 24.54 14.26 17.31
C LYS A 8 24.11 12.97 16.61
N ASP A 9 23.70 11.99 17.39
CA ASP A 9 23.00 10.81 16.93
C ASP A 9 21.72 11.23 16.17
N PRO A 10 21.48 10.72 14.95
CA PRO A 10 20.23 10.92 14.27
C PRO A 10 19.20 9.90 14.77
N GLU A 11 18.85 9.96 16.05
CA GLU A 11 17.72 9.21 16.59
C GLU A 11 16.44 10.04 16.38
N CYS A 12 16.05 10.18 15.12
CA CYS A 12 14.71 10.60 14.77
C CYS A 12 13.99 9.43 14.09
N ALA A 13 13.91 8.29 14.79
CA ALA A 13 12.95 7.25 14.47
C ALA A 13 11.56 7.83 14.69
N CYS A 14 10.84 8.06 13.61
CA CYS A 14 9.49 8.59 13.66
C CYS A 14 8.60 7.66 14.50
N PRO A 15 8.01 8.12 15.64
CA PRO A 15 7.19 7.25 16.51
C PRO A 15 5.95 6.69 15.82
N THR A 16 5.66 7.16 14.61
CA THR A 16 4.49 6.81 13.80
C THR A 16 4.55 5.37 13.31
N ASP A 17 5.71 4.88 12.90
CA ASP A 17 5.86 3.58 12.23
C ASP A 17 5.58 2.42 13.19
N SER A 18 6.10 2.47 14.41
CA SER A 18 5.87 1.43 15.42
C SER A 18 4.43 1.39 15.97
N ARG A 19 3.71 2.51 15.93
CA ARG A 19 2.29 2.56 16.35
C ARG A 19 1.38 2.00 15.27
N ILE A 20 1.67 2.29 14.01
CA ILE A 20 0.93 1.76 12.86
C ILE A 20 1.10 0.24 12.81
N ALA A 21 2.33 -0.27 12.89
CA ALA A 21 2.63 -1.70 12.93
C ALA A 21 1.84 -2.40 14.04
N ARG A 22 1.93 -1.94 15.29
CA ARG A 22 1.19 -2.51 16.44
C ARG A 22 -0.32 -2.51 16.26
N HIS A 23 -0.89 -1.48 15.62
CA HIS A 23 -2.32 -1.44 15.35
C HIS A 23 -2.76 -2.54 14.38
N PHE A 24 -1.98 -2.77 13.32
CA PHE A 24 -2.27 -3.83 12.36
C PHE A 24 -2.00 -5.21 12.94
N ASP A 25 -0.95 -5.40 13.75
CA ASP A 25 -0.70 -6.64 14.49
C ASP A 25 -1.89 -7.03 15.37
N ALA A 26 -2.41 -6.08 16.14
CA ALA A 26 -3.60 -6.32 16.97
C ALA A 26 -4.85 -6.72 16.15
N LYS A 27 -5.04 -6.06 14.99
CA LYS A 27 -6.15 -6.41 14.07
C LYS A 27 -5.98 -7.80 13.46
N VAL A 28 -4.76 -8.19 13.09
CA VAL A 28 -4.48 -9.53 12.56
C VAL A 28 -4.71 -10.57 13.65
N ALA A 29 -4.17 -10.36 14.86
CA ALA A 29 -4.37 -11.26 15.99
C ALA A 29 -5.86 -11.45 16.34
N GLU A 30 -6.65 -10.37 16.35
CA GLU A 30 -8.10 -10.45 16.59
C GLU A 30 -8.83 -11.28 15.53
N ARG A 31 -8.46 -11.14 14.25
CA ARG A 31 -9.07 -11.89 13.15
C ARG A 31 -8.67 -13.36 13.15
N LEU A 32 -7.41 -13.66 13.45
CA LEU A 32 -6.93 -15.04 13.59
C LEU A 32 -7.64 -15.74 14.76
N ALA A 33 -7.79 -15.06 15.89
CA ALA A 33 -8.53 -15.61 17.05
C ALA A 33 -9.99 -15.92 16.73
N LYS A 34 -10.60 -15.21 15.78
CA LYS A 34 -11.99 -15.46 15.33
C LYS A 34 -12.09 -16.48 14.20
N CYS A 35 -10.99 -17.10 13.79
CA CYS A 35 -10.90 -18.00 12.60
C CYS A 35 -11.53 -17.37 11.35
N GLN A 36 -11.44 -16.03 11.22
CA GLN A 36 -12.04 -15.29 10.12
C GLN A 36 -10.97 -14.92 9.10
N ASP A 37 -11.06 -15.51 7.92
CA ASP A 37 -10.45 -14.95 6.72
C ASP A 37 -11.55 -14.29 5.87
N PRO A 38 -11.78 -12.97 6.02
CA PRO A 38 -12.84 -12.29 5.29
C PRO A 38 -12.54 -12.15 3.78
N GLY A 39 -11.41 -12.72 3.30
CA GLY A 39 -10.94 -12.48 1.93
C GLY A 39 -10.61 -11.00 1.68
N LEU A 40 -10.65 -10.59 0.42
CA LEU A 40 -10.51 -9.19 0.03
C LEU A 40 -11.79 -8.42 0.35
N ILE A 41 -11.64 -7.21 0.89
CA ILE A 41 -12.77 -6.29 1.06
C ILE A 41 -13.19 -5.71 -0.29
N ALA A 42 -14.41 -5.15 -0.37
CA ALA A 42 -15.04 -4.72 -1.62
C ALA A 42 -14.18 -3.77 -2.50
N VAL A 43 -13.40 -2.86 -1.90
CA VAL A 43 -12.52 -1.97 -2.67
C VAL A 43 -11.34 -2.73 -3.26
N SER A 44 -10.72 -3.63 -2.49
CA SER A 44 -9.62 -4.48 -2.95
C SER A 44 -10.07 -5.50 -4.00
N GLN A 45 -11.31 -6.02 -3.86
CA GLN A 45 -11.92 -6.88 -4.89
C GLN A 45 -12.06 -6.13 -6.22
N ARG A 46 -12.56 -4.88 -6.19
CA ARG A 46 -12.69 -4.06 -7.40
C ARG A 46 -11.34 -3.74 -8.03
N LEU A 47 -10.32 -3.46 -7.21
CA LEU A 47 -8.96 -3.26 -7.73
C LEU A 47 -8.44 -4.53 -8.41
N ARG A 48 -8.58 -5.70 -7.77
CA ARG A 48 -8.25 -7.00 -8.37
C ARG A 48 -8.98 -7.22 -9.68
N ASP A 49 -10.30 -7.00 -9.70
CA ASP A 49 -11.14 -7.24 -10.89
C ASP A 49 -10.75 -6.31 -12.06
N ALA A 50 -10.18 -5.14 -11.76
CA ALA A 50 -9.64 -4.23 -12.76
C ALA A 50 -8.21 -4.59 -13.20
N LEU A 51 -7.42 -5.26 -12.35
CA LEU A 51 -6.06 -5.70 -12.66
C LEU A 51 -6.03 -7.00 -13.48
N LEU A 52 -6.91 -7.97 -13.17
CA LEU A 52 -6.91 -9.28 -13.83
C LEU A 52 -7.04 -9.20 -15.37
N PRO A 53 -7.87 -8.33 -15.97
CA PRO A 53 -7.96 -8.19 -17.42
C PRO A 53 -6.69 -7.63 -18.10
N LEU A 54 -5.72 -7.13 -17.33
CA LEU A 54 -4.43 -6.65 -17.84
C LEU A 54 -3.41 -7.80 -18.01
N ASP A 55 -3.81 -9.01 -17.74
CA ASP A 55 -3.03 -10.25 -17.83
C ASP A 55 -1.74 -10.24 -17.00
N PRO A 56 -1.78 -10.71 -15.75
CA PRO A 56 -0.62 -10.80 -14.88
C PRO A 56 0.39 -11.89 -15.29
N THR A 57 0.09 -12.70 -16.30
CA THR A 57 0.91 -13.86 -16.69
C THR A 57 2.36 -13.46 -16.97
N GLY A 58 3.28 -14.12 -16.26
CA GLY A 58 4.71 -13.87 -16.37
C GLY A 58 5.21 -12.55 -15.75
N ARG A 59 4.33 -11.73 -15.16
CA ARG A 59 4.69 -10.43 -14.57
C ARG A 59 5.23 -10.57 -13.15
N THR A 60 6.10 -9.65 -12.78
CA THR A 60 6.53 -9.44 -11.40
C THR A 60 5.63 -8.38 -10.75
N VAL A 61 5.10 -8.68 -9.57
CA VAL A 61 4.15 -7.80 -8.87
C VAL A 61 4.72 -7.42 -7.51
N LEU A 62 4.70 -6.14 -7.18
CA LEU A 62 5.03 -5.59 -5.86
C LEU A 62 3.77 -4.99 -5.25
N GLU A 63 3.38 -5.44 -4.06
CA GLU A 63 2.33 -4.82 -3.26
C GLU A 63 2.93 -4.23 -1.99
N LEU A 64 2.74 -2.94 -1.81
CA LEU A 64 3.16 -2.19 -0.64
C LEU A 64 1.98 -2.06 0.32
N GLY A 65 2.19 -2.43 1.60
CA GLY A 65 1.11 -2.63 2.55
C GLY A 65 0.29 -3.88 2.22
N CYS A 66 0.97 -4.98 1.87
CA CYS A 66 0.33 -6.20 1.36
C CYS A 66 -0.57 -6.90 2.38
N GLY A 67 -0.52 -6.49 3.65
CA GLY A 67 -1.28 -7.11 4.72
C GLY A 67 -1.07 -8.63 4.73
N ARG A 68 -2.15 -9.39 4.72
CA ARG A 68 -2.13 -10.87 4.72
C ARG A 68 -1.94 -11.49 3.32
N GLY A 69 -1.44 -10.74 2.33
CA GLY A 69 -1.09 -11.23 1.00
C GLY A 69 -2.26 -11.70 0.12
N GLY A 70 -3.50 -11.27 0.42
CA GLY A 70 -4.67 -11.79 -0.28
C GLY A 70 -4.75 -11.39 -1.76
N LEU A 71 -4.40 -10.15 -2.08
CA LEU A 71 -4.37 -9.68 -3.47
C LEU A 71 -3.19 -10.29 -4.23
N LEU A 72 -2.01 -10.32 -3.61
CA LEU A 72 -0.81 -10.94 -4.19
C LEU A 72 -1.04 -12.40 -4.57
N LEU A 73 -1.62 -13.20 -3.66
CA LEU A 73 -1.90 -14.60 -3.93
C LEU A 73 -2.83 -14.76 -5.13
N GLN A 74 -3.88 -13.96 -5.23
CA GLN A 74 -4.82 -14.05 -6.36
C GLN A 74 -4.16 -13.67 -7.69
N LEU A 75 -3.22 -12.71 -7.70
CA LEU A 75 -2.45 -12.38 -8.90
C LEU A 75 -1.47 -13.49 -9.28
N VAL A 76 -0.83 -14.14 -8.29
CA VAL A 76 0.03 -15.32 -8.55
C VAL A 76 -0.78 -16.49 -9.10
N GLN A 77 -1.95 -16.77 -8.52
CA GLN A 77 -2.87 -17.79 -9.02
C GLN A 77 -3.38 -17.48 -10.44
N ALA A 78 -3.46 -16.20 -10.80
CA ALA A 78 -3.80 -15.76 -12.14
C ALA A 78 -2.60 -15.72 -13.11
N GLY A 79 -1.42 -16.20 -12.70
CA GLY A 79 -0.26 -16.38 -13.58
C GLY A 79 0.91 -15.42 -13.35
N ALA A 80 0.85 -14.49 -12.39
CA ALA A 80 2.00 -13.64 -12.10
C ALA A 80 3.22 -14.49 -11.74
N ALA A 81 4.38 -14.18 -12.30
CA ALA A 81 5.59 -14.99 -12.15
C ALA A 81 6.13 -14.96 -10.72
N ARG A 82 6.09 -13.81 -10.08
CA ARG A 82 6.56 -13.58 -8.71
C ARG A 82 5.78 -12.44 -8.06
N ALA A 83 5.49 -12.60 -6.77
CA ALA A 83 4.94 -11.56 -5.92
C ALA A 83 5.96 -11.11 -4.89
N THR A 84 6.10 -9.80 -4.70
CA THR A 84 6.84 -9.19 -3.60
C THR A 84 5.84 -8.44 -2.73
N GLY A 85 5.86 -8.69 -1.43
CA GLY A 85 4.97 -8.03 -0.46
C GLY A 85 5.77 -7.37 0.65
N VAL A 86 5.48 -6.10 0.91
CA VAL A 86 6.06 -5.32 2.01
C VAL A 86 4.94 -4.86 2.92
N ASP A 87 5.07 -5.05 4.23
CA ASP A 87 4.14 -4.53 5.23
C ASP A 87 4.87 -4.17 6.51
N LEU A 88 4.40 -3.17 7.25
CA LEU A 88 4.97 -2.77 8.54
C LEU A 88 4.67 -3.76 9.68
N SER A 89 3.65 -4.60 9.52
CA SER A 89 3.16 -5.51 10.54
C SER A 89 3.80 -6.90 10.39
N PRO A 90 4.65 -7.35 11.34
CA PRO A 90 5.15 -8.72 11.35
C PRO A 90 4.04 -9.76 11.32
N ALA A 91 2.97 -9.58 12.09
CA ALA A 91 1.84 -10.51 12.10
C ALA A 91 1.11 -10.58 10.74
N SER A 92 1.07 -9.47 9.99
CA SER A 92 0.54 -9.46 8.61
C SER A 92 1.42 -10.31 7.69
N ILE A 93 2.73 -10.14 7.76
CA ILE A 93 3.70 -10.87 6.93
C ILE A 93 3.69 -12.36 7.25
N ASP A 94 3.63 -12.74 8.53
CA ASP A 94 3.55 -14.14 8.93
C ASP A 94 2.24 -14.77 8.40
N ALA A 95 1.11 -14.09 8.55
CA ALA A 95 -0.16 -14.56 7.97
C ALA A 95 -0.16 -14.62 6.44
N ALA A 96 0.62 -13.75 5.78
CA ALA A 96 0.81 -13.83 4.33
C ALA A 96 1.65 -15.04 3.92
N ARG A 97 2.72 -15.35 4.66
CA ARG A 97 3.54 -16.56 4.44
C ARG A 97 2.69 -17.82 4.59
N ASP A 98 1.96 -17.95 5.70
CA ASP A 98 1.05 -19.07 5.95
C ASP A 98 0.06 -19.25 4.78
N ARG A 99 -0.46 -18.16 4.25
CA ARG A 99 -1.40 -18.19 3.12
C ARG A 99 -0.77 -18.72 1.84
N PHE A 100 0.45 -18.32 1.52
CA PHE A 100 1.18 -18.81 0.36
C PHE A 100 1.60 -20.28 0.54
N GLU A 101 1.97 -20.70 1.76
CA GLU A 101 2.24 -22.10 2.10
C GLU A 101 0.99 -22.97 1.92
N GLN A 102 -0.16 -22.54 2.45
CA GLN A 102 -1.45 -23.25 2.29
C GLN A 102 -1.87 -23.37 0.82
N ALA A 103 -1.53 -22.39 0.00
CA ALA A 103 -1.75 -22.43 -1.44
C ALA A 103 -0.70 -23.25 -2.21
N GLN A 104 0.31 -23.81 -1.53
CA GLN A 104 1.44 -24.53 -2.12
C GLN A 104 2.26 -23.69 -3.13
N LEU A 105 2.42 -22.39 -2.84
CA LEU A 105 3.13 -21.43 -3.69
C LEU A 105 4.16 -20.57 -2.90
N PRO A 106 4.84 -21.09 -1.84
CA PRO A 106 5.72 -20.27 -1.01
C PRO A 106 6.89 -19.69 -1.80
N GLU A 107 7.40 -20.39 -2.78
CA GLU A 107 8.53 -19.97 -3.63
C GLU A 107 8.18 -18.83 -4.60
N ARG A 108 6.88 -18.55 -4.77
CA ARG A 108 6.39 -17.47 -5.65
C ARG A 108 6.27 -16.13 -4.92
N ALA A 109 6.48 -16.08 -3.60
CA ALA A 109 6.33 -14.90 -2.77
C ALA A 109 7.63 -14.53 -2.07
N LEU A 110 8.03 -13.27 -2.18
CA LEU A 110 9.05 -12.62 -1.36
C LEU A 110 8.35 -11.64 -0.42
N LEU A 111 8.33 -11.95 0.89
CA LEU A 111 7.58 -11.19 1.89
C LEU A 111 8.51 -10.64 2.96
N SER A 112 8.47 -9.32 3.18
CA SER A 112 9.32 -8.64 4.16
C SER A 112 8.56 -7.67 5.06
N VAL A 113 9.04 -7.54 6.29
CA VAL A 113 8.59 -6.51 7.23
C VAL A 113 9.44 -5.28 7.00
N ASP A 114 8.85 -4.22 6.44
CA ASP A 114 9.59 -3.00 6.14
C ASP A 114 8.64 -1.80 5.92
N ASP A 115 9.23 -0.59 5.85
CA ASP A 115 8.49 0.65 5.57
C ASP A 115 8.51 0.96 4.07
N ALA A 116 7.34 0.92 3.43
CA ALA A 116 7.17 1.19 2.00
C ALA A 116 7.70 2.57 1.55
N ALA A 117 7.73 3.56 2.45
CA ALA A 117 8.25 4.89 2.13
C ALA A 117 9.79 4.98 2.17
N ARG A 118 10.47 3.97 2.72
CA ARG A 118 11.91 4.03 3.02
C ARG A 118 12.71 2.86 2.49
N VAL A 119 12.09 1.67 2.40
CA VAL A 119 12.79 0.48 1.93
C VAL A 119 13.27 0.67 0.49
N PRO A 120 14.50 0.31 0.14
CA PRO A 120 14.93 0.25 -1.24
C PRO A 120 14.06 -0.74 -2.03
N LEU A 121 13.47 -0.29 -3.13
CA LEU A 121 12.56 -1.09 -3.94
C LEU A 121 13.22 -1.47 -5.26
N GLU A 122 13.26 -2.77 -5.53
CA GLU A 122 13.63 -3.27 -6.84
C GLU A 122 12.49 -3.06 -7.86
N PRO A 123 12.82 -2.79 -9.14
CA PRO A 123 11.79 -2.57 -10.15
C PRO A 123 10.98 -3.84 -10.46
N HIS A 124 9.65 -3.69 -10.45
CA HIS A 124 8.65 -4.70 -10.79
C HIS A 124 7.81 -4.27 -11.98
N ASP A 125 7.19 -5.22 -12.68
CA ASP A 125 6.28 -4.87 -13.77
C ASP A 125 5.07 -4.09 -13.23
N TRP A 126 4.49 -4.54 -12.13
CA TRP A 126 3.35 -3.92 -11.49
C TRP A 126 3.67 -3.52 -10.05
N VAL A 127 3.32 -2.30 -9.67
CA VAL A 127 3.38 -1.79 -8.29
C VAL A 127 1.98 -1.42 -7.84
N ILE A 128 1.58 -1.93 -6.68
CA ILE A 128 0.23 -1.82 -6.14
C ILE A 128 0.28 -1.24 -4.73
N LEU A 129 -0.54 -0.21 -4.49
CA LEU A 129 -0.72 0.44 -3.20
C LEU A 129 -2.19 0.38 -2.79
N ASP A 130 -2.65 -0.78 -2.29
CA ASP A 130 -4.05 -0.93 -1.88
C ASP A 130 -4.25 -0.44 -0.44
N ARG A 131 -4.94 0.68 -0.29
CA ARG A 131 -5.33 1.31 0.99
C ARG A 131 -4.16 1.68 1.91
N ILE A 132 -2.99 1.90 1.35
CA ILE A 132 -1.79 2.27 2.11
C ILE A 132 -1.52 3.78 2.08
N ILE A 133 -1.80 4.47 0.98
CA ILE A 133 -1.49 5.90 0.81
C ILE A 133 -2.10 6.73 1.95
N CYS A 134 -3.31 6.40 2.39
CA CYS A 134 -3.96 7.08 3.50
C CYS A 134 -3.33 6.82 4.89
N CYS A 135 -2.36 5.94 4.99
CA CYS A 135 -1.63 5.66 6.23
C CYS A 135 -0.38 6.53 6.39
N TYR A 136 0.12 7.12 5.31
CA TYR A 136 1.32 7.94 5.31
C TYR A 136 1.00 9.43 5.33
N PRO A 137 1.59 10.22 6.25
CA PRO A 137 1.43 11.68 6.25
C PRO A 137 2.13 12.33 5.06
N ASP A 138 3.29 11.83 4.66
CA ASP A 138 4.10 12.28 3.53
C ASP A 138 3.81 11.42 2.30
N VAL A 139 2.81 11.81 1.52
CA VAL A 139 2.46 11.12 0.28
C VAL A 139 3.50 11.36 -0.82
N GLU A 140 4.15 12.52 -0.84
CA GLU A 140 5.16 12.82 -1.86
C GLU A 140 6.40 11.96 -1.67
N GLY A 141 6.89 11.80 -0.43
CA GLY A 141 7.98 10.88 -0.11
C GLY A 141 7.64 9.43 -0.45
N LEU A 142 6.41 8.97 -0.13
CA LEU A 142 5.95 7.64 -0.52
C LEU A 142 5.95 7.47 -2.05
N LEU A 143 5.41 8.41 -2.81
CA LEU A 143 5.37 8.35 -4.27
C LEU A 143 6.78 8.43 -4.88
N ALA A 144 7.66 9.27 -4.33
CA ALA A 144 9.04 9.37 -4.79
C ALA A 144 9.80 8.05 -4.67
N ASN A 145 9.54 7.26 -3.62
CA ASN A 145 10.14 5.94 -3.45
C ASN A 145 9.49 4.87 -4.34
N THR A 146 8.18 4.92 -4.54
CA THR A 146 7.42 3.81 -5.15
C THR A 146 7.23 3.92 -6.66
N LEU A 147 7.13 5.13 -7.22
CA LEU A 147 6.94 5.34 -8.66
C LEU A 147 8.10 4.80 -9.52
N PRO A 148 9.39 4.97 -9.14
CA PRO A 148 10.50 4.41 -9.91
C PRO A 148 10.49 2.88 -9.97
N ALA A 149 9.91 2.22 -8.97
CA ALA A 149 9.83 0.77 -8.90
C ALA A 149 8.81 0.17 -9.90
N ALA A 150 7.90 0.96 -10.47
CA ALA A 150 6.91 0.46 -11.43
C ALA A 150 7.42 0.56 -12.86
N ARG A 151 7.56 -0.58 -13.55
CA ARG A 151 7.96 -0.62 -14.97
C ARG A 151 6.79 -0.40 -15.93
N GLN A 152 5.62 -0.93 -15.62
CA GLN A 152 4.47 -0.95 -16.53
C GLN A 152 3.20 -0.38 -15.88
N ILE A 153 2.79 -0.95 -14.74
CA ILE A 153 1.54 -0.61 -14.07
C ILE A 153 1.83 -0.05 -12.68
N TYR A 154 1.15 1.06 -12.37
CA TYR A 154 1.04 1.60 -11.02
C TYR A 154 -0.44 1.67 -10.65
N ALA A 155 -0.84 0.91 -9.65
CA ALA A 155 -2.23 0.80 -9.23
C ALA A 155 -2.40 1.18 -7.76
N PHE A 156 -3.47 1.93 -7.44
CA PHE A 156 -3.69 2.31 -6.05
C PHE A 156 -5.16 2.48 -5.72
N THR A 157 -5.44 2.40 -4.41
CA THR A 157 -6.72 2.83 -3.84
C THR A 157 -6.48 3.87 -2.74
N VAL A 158 -7.31 4.92 -2.73
CA VAL A 158 -7.19 6.05 -1.81
C VAL A 158 -8.57 6.63 -1.49
N PRO A 159 -8.81 7.19 -0.29
CA PRO A 159 -10.03 7.92 -0.02
C PRO A 159 -10.20 9.07 -1.02
N THR A 160 -11.44 9.26 -1.53
CA THR A 160 -11.68 10.34 -2.50
C THR A 160 -11.51 11.71 -1.86
N SER A 161 -10.80 12.61 -2.55
CA SER A 161 -10.64 14.01 -2.14
C SER A 161 -11.52 14.96 -2.95
N ARG A 162 -12.18 14.49 -4.01
CA ARG A 162 -12.93 15.29 -4.98
C ARG A 162 -14.43 15.37 -4.68
N GLY A 163 -15.01 16.55 -4.97
CA GLY A 163 -16.44 16.80 -4.87
C GLY A 163 -16.97 16.75 -3.43
N TRP A 164 -18.30 16.71 -3.27
CA TRP A 164 -18.96 16.66 -1.97
C TRP A 164 -18.55 15.42 -1.13
N ARG A 165 -18.25 14.31 -1.79
CA ARG A 165 -17.73 13.10 -1.13
C ARG A 165 -16.34 13.30 -0.56
N GLY A 166 -15.50 14.11 -1.22
CA GLY A 166 -14.21 14.51 -0.68
C GLY A 166 -14.35 15.38 0.57
N VAL A 167 -15.36 16.25 0.60
CA VAL A 167 -15.68 17.03 1.82
C VAL A 167 -16.11 16.10 2.94
N VAL A 168 -17.01 15.15 2.67
CA VAL A 168 -17.44 14.15 3.65
C VAL A 168 -16.26 13.31 4.13
N ALA A 169 -15.39 12.84 3.22
CA ALA A 169 -14.23 12.04 3.57
C ALA A 169 -13.23 12.81 4.45
N ARG A 170 -13.02 14.12 4.18
CA ARG A 170 -12.17 14.98 5.02
C ARG A 170 -12.79 15.25 6.40
N LEU A 171 -14.09 15.44 6.47
CA LEU A 171 -14.80 15.63 7.75
C LEU A 171 -14.75 14.34 8.58
N ASP A 172 -15.04 13.21 7.96
CA ASP A 172 -14.96 11.89 8.58
C ASP A 172 -13.53 11.59 9.07
N SER A 173 -12.52 11.81 8.22
CA SER A 173 -11.11 11.68 8.60
C SER A 173 -10.72 12.59 9.78
N ARG A 174 -11.20 13.85 9.83
CA ARG A 174 -10.92 14.76 10.96
C ARG A 174 -11.60 14.28 12.25
N LEU A 175 -12.83 13.83 12.18
CA LEU A 175 -13.56 13.28 13.32
C LEU A 175 -12.90 11.97 13.79
N GLU A 176 -12.54 11.08 12.87
CA GLU A 176 -11.80 9.86 13.18
C GLU A 176 -10.42 10.16 13.76
N HIS A 177 -9.71 11.17 13.24
CA HIS A 177 -8.41 11.59 13.75
C HIS A 177 -8.52 12.05 15.22
N THR A 178 -9.49 12.93 15.51
CA THR A 178 -9.74 13.42 16.86
C THR A 178 -10.17 12.28 17.81
N TRP A 179 -11.08 11.42 17.36
CA TRP A 179 -11.57 10.29 18.11
C TRP A 179 -10.53 9.19 18.31
N ASN A 180 -9.71 8.92 17.28
CA ASN A 180 -8.63 7.95 17.33
C ASN A 180 -7.46 8.46 18.17
N SER A 181 -7.17 9.76 18.13
CA SER A 181 -6.18 10.39 19.00
C SER A 181 -6.57 10.24 20.48
N LEU A 182 -7.83 10.48 20.81
CA LEU A 182 -8.38 10.30 22.16
C LEU A 182 -8.38 8.84 22.63
N ARG A 183 -8.47 7.88 21.71
CA ARG A 183 -8.48 6.43 21.98
C ARG A 183 -7.14 5.73 21.74
N GLY A 184 -6.07 6.48 21.44
CA GLY A 184 -4.74 5.93 21.17
C GLY A 184 -4.66 5.06 19.91
N ARG A 185 -5.58 5.24 18.95
CA ARG A 185 -5.53 4.52 17.67
C ARG A 185 -4.59 5.22 16.69
N PRO A 186 -3.60 4.53 16.12
CA PRO A 186 -2.48 5.18 15.45
C PRO A 186 -2.67 5.48 13.95
N CYS A 187 -3.76 5.04 13.31
CA CYS A 187 -3.98 5.29 11.88
C CYS A 187 -5.03 6.41 11.70
N PRO A 188 -4.60 7.64 11.35
CA PRO A 188 -5.51 8.78 11.23
C PRO A 188 -6.34 8.78 9.94
N GLY A 189 -6.00 7.95 8.92
CA GLY A 189 -6.73 7.91 7.65
C GLY A 189 -6.62 9.23 6.87
N TYR A 190 -5.42 9.59 6.41
CA TYR A 190 -5.21 10.83 5.64
C TYR A 190 -6.02 10.84 4.33
N VAL A 191 -6.63 11.97 4.01
CA VAL A 191 -7.25 12.23 2.72
C VAL A 191 -6.36 13.16 1.93
N HIS A 192 -5.51 12.57 1.10
CA HIS A 192 -4.58 13.31 0.26
C HIS A 192 -5.28 13.93 -0.96
N ASP A 193 -4.65 14.94 -1.52
CA ASP A 193 -5.12 15.54 -2.76
C ASP A 193 -4.86 14.59 -3.93
N LEU A 194 -5.96 14.15 -4.56
CA LEU A 194 -5.88 13.24 -5.70
C LEU A 194 -5.23 13.90 -6.92
N ASP A 195 -5.40 15.21 -7.08
CA ASP A 195 -4.81 15.93 -8.21
C ASP A 195 -3.28 15.94 -8.09
N LEU A 196 -2.74 16.09 -6.87
CA LEU A 196 -1.30 15.95 -6.62
C LEU A 196 -0.78 14.54 -6.98
N ILE A 197 -1.49 13.50 -6.56
CA ILE A 197 -1.09 12.11 -6.87
C ILE A 197 -1.08 11.88 -8.38
N GLU A 198 -2.12 12.33 -9.08
CA GLU A 198 -2.24 12.20 -10.53
C GLU A 198 -1.15 13.01 -11.27
N GLU A 199 -0.80 14.20 -10.78
CA GLU A 199 0.29 15.01 -11.33
C GLU A 199 1.64 14.30 -11.20
N ARG A 200 1.95 13.74 -10.03
CA ARG A 200 3.20 12.97 -9.83
C ARG A 200 3.28 11.75 -10.75
N LEU A 201 2.17 11.06 -10.96
CA LEU A 201 2.09 9.95 -11.92
C LEU A 201 2.34 10.41 -13.36
N ALA A 202 1.72 11.53 -13.76
CA ALA A 202 1.90 12.08 -15.10
C ALA A 202 3.36 12.51 -15.35
N VAL A 203 3.99 13.21 -14.38
CA VAL A 203 5.42 13.59 -14.44
C VAL A 203 6.32 12.35 -14.51
N ALA A 204 5.98 11.26 -13.83
CA ALA A 204 6.69 9.99 -13.89
C ALA A 204 6.43 9.19 -15.19
N GLY A 205 5.66 9.73 -16.15
CA GLY A 205 5.38 9.12 -17.44
C GLY A 205 4.25 8.07 -17.41
N PHE A 206 3.38 8.12 -16.43
CA PHE A 206 2.21 7.25 -16.38
C PHE A 206 0.96 7.94 -16.90
N ARG A 207 0.12 7.21 -17.61
CA ARG A 207 -1.20 7.64 -18.09
C ARG A 207 -2.29 6.80 -17.45
N LEU A 208 -3.44 7.43 -17.21
CA LEU A 208 -4.61 6.73 -16.67
C LEU A 208 -5.09 5.63 -17.64
N ARG A 209 -5.17 4.40 -17.14
CA ARG A 209 -5.68 3.23 -17.84
C ARG A 209 -7.09 2.87 -17.42
N HIS A 210 -7.34 2.91 -16.08
CA HIS A 210 -8.64 2.56 -15.50
C HIS A 210 -8.91 3.41 -14.28
N ARG A 211 -10.17 3.81 -14.10
CA ARG A 211 -10.66 4.54 -12.92
C ARG A 211 -12.01 3.97 -12.51
N ASP A 212 -12.13 3.66 -11.22
CA ASP A 212 -13.39 3.23 -10.61
C ASP A 212 -13.55 3.86 -9.21
N ARG A 213 -14.70 3.65 -8.61
CA ARG A 213 -15.02 4.18 -7.29
C ARG A 213 -15.85 3.19 -6.50
N GLN A 214 -15.46 2.98 -5.24
CA GLN A 214 -16.22 2.18 -4.29
C GLN A 214 -16.54 3.01 -3.04
N ARG A 215 -17.79 3.45 -2.89
CA ARG A 215 -18.21 4.37 -1.81
C ARG A 215 -17.35 5.63 -1.76
N LEU A 216 -16.52 5.79 -0.72
CA LEU A 216 -15.59 6.91 -0.53
C LEU A 216 -14.17 6.58 -1.02
N TRP A 217 -13.96 5.46 -1.69
CA TRP A 217 -12.67 5.04 -2.22
C TRP A 217 -12.57 5.31 -3.70
N HIS A 218 -11.47 5.90 -4.10
CA HIS A 218 -11.03 6.05 -5.47
C HIS A 218 -10.10 4.87 -5.80
N ILE A 219 -10.29 4.27 -6.97
CA ILE A 219 -9.52 3.15 -7.49
C ILE A 219 -8.95 3.61 -8.81
N ALA A 220 -7.64 3.49 -9.01
CA ALA A 220 -7.02 3.88 -10.26
C ALA A 220 -5.88 2.94 -10.64
N ILE A 221 -5.76 2.70 -11.93
CA ILE A 221 -4.65 1.98 -12.55
C ILE A 221 -4.06 2.89 -13.62
N TYR A 222 -2.77 3.06 -13.54
CA TYR A 222 -1.97 3.85 -14.47
C TYR A 222 -0.99 2.93 -15.19
N GLU A 223 -0.78 3.19 -16.46
CA GLU A 223 0.14 2.47 -17.32
C GLU A 223 1.28 3.41 -17.73
N ARG A 224 2.51 2.93 -17.69
CA ARG A 224 3.65 3.71 -18.17
C ARG A 224 3.52 3.91 -19.67
N SER A 225 3.62 5.16 -20.11
CA SER A 225 3.66 5.48 -21.53
C SER A 225 4.86 4.79 -22.19
N PRO A 226 4.70 4.22 -23.39
CA PRO A 226 5.87 3.75 -24.15
C PRO A 226 6.86 4.89 -24.27
N SER A 227 8.14 4.63 -23.97
CA SER A 227 9.20 5.60 -24.25
C SER A 227 9.12 5.95 -25.73
N GLN A 228 8.90 7.21 -26.06
CA GLN A 228 9.09 7.63 -27.43
C GLN A 228 10.56 7.38 -27.78
N PRO A 229 10.85 6.74 -28.92
CA PRO A 229 12.20 6.45 -29.35
C PRO A 229 13.02 7.72 -29.60
#